data_b87b6e39b77f65791ff2bb2e01fd2c60
#
_entry.id   b87b6e39b77f65791ff2bb2e01fd2c60
#
_cell.length_a   1.000
_cell.length_b   1.000
_cell.length_c   1.000
_cell.angle_alpha   90.00
_cell.angle_beta   90.00
_cell.angle_gamma   90.00
#
_symmetry.space_group_name_H-M   'P 1'
#
loop_
_entity.id
_entity.type
_entity.pdbx_description
1 polymer ?
#
loop_
_entity_poly.entity_id
_entity_poly.type
_entity_poly.pdbx_seq_one_letter_code
_entity_poly.pdbx_strand_id
1 'polypeptide(L)'
;MNAITFKATCCCGACSITVNGPPAINALCHCAHCKRRTGSAFGWSAYFPNASVTATIGAFRTYSVPSKVPGEENLQERVFCGTCGTTLFWRSRDFAGLIGIAGGCIADPVLPEPSITVMNEERCAWLTFVIVGAGATG
;
A
#
# COMPACT_ATOMS: atom_id res chain seq x y z
N MET A 1 20.54 -6.89 15.01
CA MET A 1 20.38 -5.77 14.07
C MET A 1 19.04 -5.11 14.27
N ASN A 2 19.06 -3.79 14.30
CA ASN A 2 17.83 -3.04 14.50
C ASN A 2 17.04 -2.98 13.21
N ALA A 3 15.74 -3.20 13.31
CA ALA A 3 14.85 -3.01 12.19
C ALA A 3 14.77 -1.52 11.84
N ILE A 4 14.63 -1.22 10.55
CA ILE A 4 14.39 0.14 10.10
C ILE A 4 12.95 0.49 10.39
N THR A 5 12.71 1.66 10.94
CA THR A 5 11.36 2.18 11.19
C THR A 5 10.96 3.09 10.04
N PHE A 6 9.79 2.84 9.48
CA PHE A 6 9.24 3.65 8.40
C PHE A 6 8.01 4.40 8.90
N LYS A 7 7.81 5.61 8.40
CA LYS A 7 6.63 6.42 8.73
C LYS A 7 5.96 6.87 7.45
N ALA A 8 4.69 6.52 7.31
CA ALA A 8 3.84 7.01 6.21
C ALA A 8 3.02 8.19 6.73
N THR A 9 3.00 9.27 5.97
CA THR A 9 2.30 10.50 6.32
C THR A 9 1.41 10.93 5.18
N CYS A 10 0.21 11.43 5.51
CA CYS A 10 -0.72 11.93 4.51
C CYS A 10 -0.30 13.30 3.97
N CYS A 11 -0.94 13.76 2.91
CA CYS A 11 -0.61 15.04 2.27
C CYS A 11 -0.69 16.24 3.20
N CYS A 12 -1.68 16.30 4.09
CA CYS A 12 -1.82 17.42 5.01
C CYS A 12 -0.99 17.28 6.29
N GLY A 13 -0.39 16.11 6.51
CA GLY A 13 0.42 15.84 7.68
C GLY A 13 -0.34 15.45 8.95
N ALA A 14 -1.68 15.49 8.93
CA ALA A 14 -2.47 15.23 10.13
C ALA A 14 -2.51 13.75 10.52
N CYS A 15 -2.34 12.85 9.55
CA CYS A 15 -2.40 11.42 9.77
C CYS A 15 -1.08 10.74 9.44
N SER A 16 -0.71 9.76 10.26
CA SER A 16 0.49 8.98 10.02
C SER A 16 0.36 7.58 10.59
N ILE A 17 1.16 6.67 10.05
CA ILE A 17 1.33 5.32 10.60
C ILE A 17 2.81 4.97 10.59
N THR A 18 3.29 4.40 11.68
CA THR A 18 4.68 4.02 11.86
C THR A 18 4.78 2.51 11.96
N VAL A 19 5.70 1.92 11.21
CA VAL A 19 5.90 0.47 11.18
C VAL A 19 7.38 0.13 11.24
N ASN A 20 7.69 -1.03 11.80
CA ASN A 20 9.04 -1.59 11.76
C ASN A 20 9.18 -2.47 10.52
N GLY A 21 10.23 -2.23 9.74
CA GLY A 21 10.54 -3.05 8.59
C GLY A 21 11.47 -4.20 8.92
N PRO A 22 11.84 -4.98 7.92
CA PRO A 22 11.54 -4.75 6.51
C PRO A 22 10.10 -5.12 6.16
N PRO A 23 9.57 -4.63 5.02
CA PRO A 23 8.28 -5.10 4.54
C PRO A 23 8.36 -6.57 4.12
N ALA A 24 7.26 -7.29 4.33
CA ALA A 24 7.14 -8.66 3.85
C ALA A 24 6.97 -8.70 2.34
N ILE A 25 6.28 -7.69 1.79
CA ILE A 25 6.05 -7.53 0.35
C ILE A 25 6.25 -6.07 0.02
N ASN A 26 6.99 -5.78 -1.04
CA ASN A 26 7.20 -4.43 -1.56
C ASN A 26 7.00 -4.50 -3.06
N ALA A 27 5.82 -4.07 -3.52
CA ALA A 27 5.35 -4.34 -4.88
C ALA A 27 4.72 -3.13 -5.56
N LEU A 28 4.81 -3.12 -6.87
CA LEU A 28 3.96 -2.27 -7.70
C LEU A 28 2.79 -3.11 -8.19
N CYS A 29 1.58 -2.59 -8.07
CA CYS A 29 0.37 -3.27 -8.52
C CYS A 29 -0.30 -2.46 -9.63
N HIS A 30 -0.56 -3.12 -10.74
CA HIS A 30 -1.15 -2.50 -11.93
C HIS A 30 -2.65 -2.70 -12.06
N CYS A 31 -3.30 -3.29 -11.06
CA CYS A 31 -4.74 -3.58 -11.15
C CYS A 31 -5.58 -2.30 -11.15
N ALA A 32 -6.80 -2.42 -11.68
CA ALA A 32 -7.72 -1.29 -11.76
C ALA A 32 -8.02 -0.68 -10.39
N HIS A 33 -8.08 -1.48 -9.34
CA HIS A 33 -8.31 -0.98 -7.98
C HIS A 33 -7.17 -0.09 -7.48
N CYS A 34 -5.94 -0.50 -7.74
CA CYS A 34 -4.77 0.29 -7.35
C CYS A 34 -4.65 1.56 -8.17
N LYS A 35 -4.93 1.49 -9.47
CA LYS A 35 -4.96 2.67 -10.34
C LYS A 35 -5.99 3.69 -9.86
N ARG A 36 -7.18 3.24 -9.51
CA ARG A 36 -8.25 4.11 -9.04
C ARG A 36 -7.94 4.69 -7.66
N ARG A 37 -7.36 3.88 -6.78
CA ARG A 37 -6.96 4.36 -5.45
C ARG A 37 -5.99 5.53 -5.55
N THR A 38 -5.02 5.43 -6.45
CA THR A 38 -3.95 6.43 -6.58
C THR A 38 -4.26 7.50 -7.62
N GLY A 39 -5.19 7.24 -8.53
CA GLY A 39 -5.39 8.11 -9.69
C GLY A 39 -4.18 8.11 -10.61
N SER A 40 -3.44 7.01 -10.67
CA SER A 40 -2.19 6.88 -11.41
C SER A 40 -2.14 5.56 -12.17
N ALA A 41 -1.00 5.30 -12.80
CA ALA A 41 -0.80 4.11 -13.62
C ALA A 41 -0.57 2.83 -12.82
N PHE A 42 -0.26 2.95 -11.53
CA PHE A 42 -0.05 1.81 -10.62
C PHE A 42 -0.16 2.27 -9.18
N GLY A 43 -0.23 1.29 -8.26
CA GLY A 43 -0.12 1.55 -6.84
C GLY A 43 1.18 0.94 -6.31
N TRP A 44 1.84 1.65 -5.41
CA TRP A 44 3.00 1.13 -4.68
C TRP A 44 2.53 0.63 -3.34
N SER A 45 2.59 -0.68 -3.14
CA SER A 45 2.05 -1.36 -1.97
C SER A 45 3.15 -2.03 -1.17
N ALA A 46 3.32 -1.61 0.06
CA ALA A 46 4.26 -2.24 0.97
C ALA A 46 3.47 -2.93 2.09
N TYR A 47 3.61 -4.24 2.21
CA TYR A 47 2.90 -5.02 3.22
C TYR A 47 3.83 -5.37 4.37
N PHE A 48 3.34 -5.15 5.58
CA PHE A 48 4.08 -5.43 6.81
C PHE A 48 3.23 -6.33 7.70
N PRO A 49 3.84 -7.16 8.55
CA PRO A 49 3.07 -7.87 9.57
C PRO A 49 2.29 -6.89 10.44
N ASN A 50 1.07 -7.22 10.81
CA ASN A 50 0.26 -6.35 11.68
C ASN A 50 0.99 -5.98 12.97
N ALA A 51 1.76 -6.92 13.52
CA ALA A 51 2.52 -6.69 14.75
C ALA A 51 3.64 -5.66 14.59
N SER A 52 4.00 -5.31 13.36
CA SER A 52 5.06 -4.31 13.09
C SER A 52 4.59 -2.87 13.26
N VAL A 53 3.28 -2.64 13.35
CA VAL A 53 2.74 -1.29 13.55
C VAL A 53 3.01 -0.84 14.97
N THR A 54 3.67 0.31 15.13
CA THR A 54 4.02 0.85 16.44
C THR A 54 3.22 2.10 16.81
N ALA A 55 2.70 2.83 15.84
CA ALA A 55 1.91 4.03 16.11
C ALA A 55 0.99 4.34 14.93
N THR A 56 -0.21 4.83 15.25
CA THR A 56 -1.17 5.31 14.28
C THR A 56 -1.75 6.61 14.84
N ILE A 57 -1.59 7.70 14.12
CA ILE A 57 -1.94 9.04 14.60
C ILE A 57 -2.85 9.71 13.59
N GLY A 58 -3.90 10.36 14.10
CA GLY A 58 -4.79 11.20 13.30
C GLY A 58 -6.22 10.69 13.25
N ALA A 59 -7.07 11.49 12.61
CA ALA A 59 -8.48 11.17 12.42
C ALA A 59 -8.67 10.54 11.05
N PHE A 60 -8.93 9.25 11.04
CA PHE A 60 -9.08 8.47 9.81
C PHE A 60 -10.54 8.20 9.49
N ARG A 61 -10.79 7.93 8.22
CA ARG A 61 -12.06 7.37 7.74
C ARG A 61 -11.74 6.12 6.93
N THR A 62 -12.74 5.26 6.74
CA THR A 62 -12.56 3.98 6.08
C THR A 62 -13.50 3.84 4.89
N TYR A 63 -12.97 3.32 3.81
CA TYR A 63 -13.76 2.90 2.65
C TYR A 63 -13.61 1.39 2.50
N SER A 64 -14.74 0.69 2.46
CA SER A 64 -14.78 -0.76 2.28
C SER A 64 -14.97 -1.09 0.81
N VAL A 65 -14.01 -1.82 0.23
CA VAL A 65 -14.10 -2.29 -1.14
C VAL A 65 -14.94 -3.58 -1.12
N PRO A 66 -16.13 -3.58 -1.72
CA PRO A 66 -17.01 -4.75 -1.65
C PRO A 66 -16.48 -5.90 -2.51
N SER A 67 -16.82 -7.12 -2.09
CA SER A 67 -16.65 -8.29 -2.93
C SER A 67 -17.68 -8.25 -4.07
N LYS A 68 -17.33 -8.82 -5.22
CA LYS A 68 -18.26 -8.99 -6.32
C LYS A 68 -19.24 -10.13 -6.10
N VAL A 69 -18.97 -10.99 -5.11
CA VAL A 69 -19.83 -12.13 -4.78
C VAL A 69 -20.71 -11.75 -3.60
N PRO A 70 -22.04 -11.77 -3.75
CA PRO A 70 -22.96 -11.45 -2.66
C PRO A 70 -22.74 -12.36 -1.45
N GLY A 71 -22.73 -11.76 -0.25
CA GLY A 71 -22.55 -12.51 1.00
C GLY A 71 -21.11 -12.75 1.42
N GLU A 72 -20.14 -12.46 0.56
CA GLU A 72 -18.73 -12.52 0.95
C GLU A 72 -18.31 -11.26 1.70
N GLU A 73 -17.30 -11.40 2.55
CA GLU A 73 -16.71 -10.24 3.20
C GLU A 73 -16.08 -9.29 2.18
N ASN A 74 -15.89 -8.05 2.57
CA ASN A 74 -15.28 -7.04 1.70
C ASN A 74 -13.86 -7.47 1.29
N LEU A 75 -13.47 -7.09 0.08
CA LEU A 75 -12.13 -7.37 -0.44
C LEU A 75 -11.06 -6.65 0.37
N GLN A 76 -11.34 -5.41 0.76
CA GLN A 76 -10.33 -4.55 1.35
C GLN A 76 -11.00 -3.47 2.19
N GLU A 77 -10.35 -3.12 3.30
CA GLU A 77 -10.71 -1.96 4.11
C GLU A 77 -9.61 -0.93 3.95
N ARG A 78 -9.90 0.17 3.28
CA ARG A 78 -8.95 1.26 3.03
C ARG A 78 -9.14 2.36 4.05
N VAL A 79 -8.04 2.80 4.64
CA VAL A 79 -8.06 3.80 5.71
C VAL A 79 -7.35 5.05 5.21
N PHE A 80 -8.05 6.16 5.23
CA PHE A 80 -7.57 7.42 4.67
C PHE A 80 -7.75 8.58 5.64
N CYS A 81 -6.96 9.64 5.43
CA CYS A 81 -7.05 10.84 6.24
C CYS A 81 -8.41 11.50 6.05
N GLY A 82 -9.11 11.75 7.14
CA GLY A 82 -10.42 12.39 7.10
C GLY A 82 -10.39 13.85 6.63
N THR A 83 -9.21 14.47 6.61
CA THR A 83 -9.05 15.87 6.20
C THR A 83 -8.63 16.00 4.74
N CYS A 84 -7.56 15.32 4.33
CA CYS A 84 -7.03 15.48 2.97
C CYS A 84 -7.34 14.31 2.02
N GLY A 85 -7.88 13.22 2.54
CA GLY A 85 -8.30 12.08 1.72
C GLY A 85 -7.19 11.12 1.32
N THR A 86 -5.95 11.34 1.70
CA THR A 86 -4.86 10.42 1.36
C THR A 86 -5.10 9.04 1.96
N THR A 87 -5.12 8.00 1.13
CA THR A 87 -5.17 6.62 1.60
C THR A 87 -3.79 6.24 2.11
N LEU A 88 -3.68 5.93 3.40
CA LEU A 88 -2.40 5.59 4.01
C LEU A 88 -2.17 4.08 4.10
N PHE A 89 -3.20 3.33 4.47
CA PHE A 89 -3.03 1.90 4.66
C PHE A 89 -4.35 1.16 4.44
N TRP A 90 -4.25 -0.15 4.36
CA TRP A 90 -5.42 -1.02 4.16
C TRP A 90 -5.15 -2.42 4.68
N ARG A 91 -6.25 -3.14 4.90
CA ARG A 91 -6.22 -4.57 5.17
C ARG A 91 -7.01 -5.26 4.10
N SER A 92 -6.44 -6.34 3.56
CA SER A 92 -7.05 -7.10 2.47
C SER A 92 -7.41 -8.49 2.94
N ARG A 93 -8.55 -8.98 2.50
CA ARG A 93 -9.01 -10.34 2.76
C ARG A 93 -7.94 -11.36 2.35
N ASP A 94 -7.30 -11.12 1.20
CA ASP A 94 -6.33 -12.05 0.63
C ASP A 94 -4.93 -11.95 1.25
N PHE A 95 -4.70 -11.00 2.14
CA PHE A 95 -3.42 -10.80 2.83
C PHE A 95 -3.63 -10.78 4.33
N ALA A 96 -4.26 -11.85 4.85
CA ALA A 96 -4.51 -11.97 6.29
C ALA A 96 -3.21 -11.88 7.08
N GLY A 97 -3.25 -11.14 8.19
CA GLY A 97 -2.07 -10.94 9.04
C GLY A 97 -1.14 -9.83 8.59
N LEU A 98 -1.39 -9.22 7.43
CA LEU A 98 -0.58 -8.14 6.89
C LEU A 98 -1.38 -6.84 6.81
N ILE A 99 -0.68 -5.73 6.92
CA ILE A 99 -1.22 -4.40 6.64
C ILE A 99 -0.51 -3.84 5.42
N GLY A 100 -1.27 -3.36 4.45
CA GLY A 100 -0.72 -2.71 3.27
C GLY A 100 -0.57 -1.22 3.52
N ILE A 101 0.56 -0.66 3.18
CA ILE A 101 0.83 0.76 3.34
C ILE A 101 1.15 1.37 1.97
N ALA A 102 0.62 2.56 1.72
CA ALA A 102 0.89 3.28 0.49
C ALA A 102 2.37 3.67 0.45
N GLY A 103 3.14 3.03 -0.43
CA GLY A 103 4.60 3.18 -0.47
C GLY A 103 5.04 4.61 -0.72
N GLY A 104 4.31 5.34 -1.55
CA GLY A 104 4.61 6.74 -1.83
C GLY A 104 4.41 7.67 -0.64
N CYS A 105 3.68 7.26 0.38
CA CYS A 105 3.50 8.05 1.60
C CYS A 105 4.65 7.88 2.59
N ILE A 106 5.54 6.91 2.35
CA ILE A 106 6.71 6.65 3.19
C ILE A 106 7.90 7.44 2.64
N ALA A 107 8.24 8.52 3.31
CA ALA A 107 9.29 9.42 2.84
C ALA A 107 10.50 9.47 3.80
N ASP A 108 10.36 8.94 5.01
CA ASP A 108 11.41 9.05 6.03
C ASP A 108 11.51 7.78 6.87
N PRO A 109 12.51 6.92 6.60
CA PRO A 109 13.30 6.94 5.38
C PRO A 109 12.49 6.49 4.18
N VAL A 110 12.96 6.81 2.99
CA VAL A 110 12.30 6.37 1.75
C VAL A 110 12.33 4.84 1.70
N LEU A 111 11.18 4.26 1.33
CA LEU A 111 11.07 2.82 1.17
C LEU A 111 12.02 2.34 0.05
N PRO A 112 12.69 1.20 0.24
CA PRO A 112 13.51 0.64 -0.82
C PRO A 112 12.72 0.40 -2.11
N GLU A 113 13.43 0.32 -3.22
CA GLU A 113 12.84 -0.02 -4.51
C GLU A 113 11.95 -1.26 -4.41
N PRO A 114 10.77 -1.25 -5.06
CA PRO A 114 9.93 -2.44 -5.08
C PRO A 114 10.67 -3.63 -5.67
N SER A 115 10.45 -4.80 -5.10
CA SER A 115 11.12 -6.01 -5.53
C SER A 115 10.31 -6.82 -6.55
N ILE A 116 9.01 -6.55 -6.68
CA ILE A 116 8.14 -7.26 -7.63
C ILE A 116 7.10 -6.31 -8.23
N THR A 117 6.57 -6.71 -9.36
CA THR A 117 5.37 -6.11 -9.96
C THR A 117 4.31 -7.18 -10.08
N VAL A 118 3.05 -6.81 -9.82
CA VAL A 118 1.92 -7.73 -9.88
C VAL A 118 0.81 -7.18 -10.74
N MET A 119 -0.06 -8.05 -11.23
CA MET A 119 -1.17 -7.69 -12.13
C MET A 119 -0.65 -7.01 -13.40
N ASN A 120 0.44 -7.55 -13.95
CA ASN A 120 1.10 -6.96 -15.11
C ASN A 120 0.25 -6.99 -16.38
N GLU A 121 -0.72 -7.88 -16.46
CA GLU A 121 -1.67 -7.94 -17.57
C GLU A 121 -2.55 -6.68 -17.67
N GLU A 122 -2.67 -5.94 -16.58
CA GLU A 122 -3.42 -4.68 -16.56
C GLU A 122 -2.52 -3.44 -16.65
N ARG A 123 -1.22 -3.65 -16.82
CA ARG A 123 -0.26 -2.56 -16.92
C ARG A 123 -0.55 -1.68 -18.14
N CYS A 124 -0.41 -0.37 -17.96
CA CYS A 124 -0.51 0.57 -19.07
C CYS A 124 0.59 0.26 -20.11
N ALA A 125 0.20 0.12 -21.38
CA ALA A 125 1.12 -0.31 -22.43
C ALA A 125 2.32 0.63 -22.60
N TRP A 126 2.13 1.93 -22.33
CA TRP A 126 3.17 2.95 -22.45
C TRP A 126 4.13 2.99 -21.27
N LEU A 127 3.80 2.29 -20.18
CA LEU A 127 4.60 2.34 -18.94
C LEU A 127 5.73 1.32 -18.99
N THR A 128 6.95 1.83 -18.90
CA THR A 128 8.17 1.00 -18.89
C THR A 128 9.01 1.39 -17.69
N PHE A 129 9.47 0.41 -16.91
CA PHE A 129 10.42 0.62 -15.84
C PHE A 129 11.20 -0.66 -15.57
N VAL A 130 12.34 -0.50 -14.90
CA VAL A 130 13.18 -1.61 -14.50
C VAL A 130 13.15 -1.73 -12.98
N ILE A 131 12.88 -2.93 -12.49
CA ILE A 131 12.95 -3.23 -11.07
C ILE A 131 14.16 -4.14 -10.85
N VAL A 132 15.16 -3.61 -10.16
CA VAL A 132 16.41 -4.31 -9.93
C VAL A 132 16.19 -5.47 -8.94
N GLY A 133 16.70 -6.65 -9.27
CA GLY A 133 16.61 -7.81 -8.42
C GLY A 133 15.28 -8.52 -8.45
N ALA A 134 14.29 -8.01 -9.18
CA ALA A 134 13.00 -8.65 -9.34
C ALA A 134 12.92 -9.40 -10.65
N GLY A 135 12.17 -10.47 -10.68
CA GLY A 135 11.71 -11.02 -11.93
C GLY A 135 10.61 -10.11 -12.47
N ALA A 136 10.98 -8.94 -12.98
CA ALA A 136 10.02 -8.00 -13.53
C ALA A 136 9.52 -8.56 -14.85
N THR A 137 8.52 -9.37 -14.79
CA THR A 137 7.89 -9.94 -15.95
C THR A 137 6.76 -9.02 -16.35
N GLY A 138 6.97 -8.41 -17.43
CA GLY A 138 6.04 -7.44 -17.92
C GLY A 138 4.98 -7.93 -18.81
#